data_ee758cf73912e11dbb5a5c8cdf702aef
#
_entry.id   ee758cf73912e11dbb5a5c8cdf702aef
#
_cell.length_a   1.000
_cell.length_b   1.000
_cell.length_c   1.000
_cell.angle_alpha   90.00
_cell.angle_beta   90.00
_cell.angle_gamma   90.00
#
_symmetry.space_group_name_H-M   'P 1'
#
loop_
_entity.id
_entity.type
_entity.pdbx_description
1 polymer ?
#
loop_
_entity_poly.entity_id
_entity_poly.type
_entity_poly.pdbx_seq_one_letter_code
_entity_poly.pdbx_strand_id
1 'polypeptide(L)'
;MPIQAGMVTKAIESAQRQVEAMHFAARKNVLEYDDVMNLQRNAIYKERNAILDGKDLSSRIEEIVDDEVDAVIDENCPAKLPSDDWDMKAVDMWAANMTGEASFMAEEVDHEDDPEALEDALEEYLMGTYRSKEETLGADAMRQLESQVMLRIMDVRWMNHLQAMDYLKTGIGLRAFGQRDPLVEYKEEAHRAFSELTTSMYEDFLRTLLRLRIAAPVEQEESSPLDGKVSYSSPEAALSENTIAGRGTRPAQAAAGQPPKPAATAKPKTYRKDEDSDPY
;
A
#
# COMPACT_ATOMS: atom_id res chain seq x y z
N MET A 1 59.14 -19.29 13.73
CA MET A 1 59.73 -18.19 14.53
C MET A 1 58.82 -16.97 14.43
N PRO A 2 58.39 -16.37 15.54
CA PRO A 2 57.63 -15.11 15.45
C PRO A 2 58.57 -14.01 14.98
N ILE A 3 58.07 -13.18 14.01
CA ILE A 3 58.85 -12.01 13.50
C ILE A 3 58.77 -10.93 14.56
N GLN A 4 59.85 -10.77 15.34
CA GLN A 4 59.97 -9.81 16.44
C GLN A 4 60.72 -8.52 16.04
N ALA A 5 60.61 -8.07 14.83
CA ALA A 5 61.20 -6.78 14.44
C ALA A 5 60.18 -5.65 14.75
N GLY A 6 60.51 -4.74 15.69
CA GLY A 6 59.61 -3.64 16.11
C GLY A 6 59.11 -2.76 14.96
N MET A 7 59.86 -2.72 13.85
CA MET A 7 59.45 -2.03 12.63
C MET A 7 58.29 -2.75 11.92
N VAL A 8 58.30 -4.08 11.91
CA VAL A 8 57.24 -4.91 11.32
C VAL A 8 55.96 -4.81 12.16
N THR A 9 56.05 -4.83 13.48
CA THR A 9 54.91 -4.65 14.39
C THR A 9 54.24 -3.29 14.17
N LYS A 10 55.03 -2.20 14.09
CA LYS A 10 54.47 -0.87 13.79
C LYS A 10 53.83 -0.78 12.41
N ALA A 11 54.38 -1.44 11.40
CA ALA A 11 53.83 -1.48 10.05
C ALA A 11 52.45 -2.24 10.05
N ILE A 12 52.35 -3.36 10.76
CA ILE A 12 51.13 -4.12 10.92
C ILE A 12 50.05 -3.30 11.66
N GLU A 13 50.41 -2.66 12.78
CA GLU A 13 49.53 -1.78 13.53
C GLU A 13 48.99 -0.62 12.67
N SER A 14 49.88 0.00 11.86
CA SER A 14 49.49 1.07 10.94
C SER A 14 48.51 0.56 9.86
N ALA A 15 48.80 -0.60 9.27
CA ALA A 15 47.92 -1.22 8.29
C ALA A 15 46.53 -1.60 8.89
N GLN A 16 46.53 -2.16 10.11
CA GLN A 16 45.27 -2.47 10.81
C GLN A 16 44.45 -1.21 11.07
N ARG A 17 45.03 -0.13 11.57
CA ARG A 17 44.34 1.15 11.78
C ARG A 17 43.78 1.71 10.48
N GLN A 18 44.48 1.59 9.38
CA GLN A 18 44.04 2.05 8.07
C GLN A 18 42.84 1.22 7.56
N VAL A 19 42.88 -0.10 7.72
CA VAL A 19 41.77 -1.00 7.38
C VAL A 19 40.55 -0.72 8.26
N GLU A 20 40.74 -0.55 9.57
CA GLU A 20 39.67 -0.19 10.51
C GLU A 20 39.01 1.15 10.16
N ALA A 21 39.83 2.18 9.82
CA ALA A 21 39.31 3.48 9.39
C ALA A 21 38.51 3.37 8.09
N MET A 22 38.96 2.56 7.14
CA MET A 22 38.23 2.31 5.88
C MET A 22 36.90 1.59 6.15
N HIS A 23 36.89 0.55 6.99
CA HIS A 23 35.65 -0.15 7.37
C HIS A 23 34.72 0.73 8.18
N PHE A 24 35.25 1.60 9.04
CA PHE A 24 34.42 2.57 9.77
C PHE A 24 33.73 3.55 8.82
N ALA A 25 34.47 4.12 7.85
CA ALA A 25 33.93 5.02 6.86
C ALA A 25 32.83 4.33 5.99
N ALA A 26 33.08 3.08 5.59
CA ALA A 26 32.10 2.30 4.83
C ALA A 26 30.84 2.04 5.64
N ARG A 27 30.96 1.63 6.91
CA ARG A 27 29.81 1.43 7.80
C ARG A 27 29.03 2.73 8.04
N LYS A 28 29.74 3.84 8.29
CA LYS A 28 29.13 5.15 8.47
C LYS A 28 28.30 5.54 7.25
N ASN A 29 28.86 5.38 6.06
CA ASN A 29 28.15 5.65 4.81
C ASN A 29 26.84 4.84 4.70
N VAL A 30 26.90 3.52 4.96
CA VAL A 30 25.70 2.67 4.91
C VAL A 30 24.64 3.15 5.89
N LEU A 31 25.03 3.52 7.12
CA LEU A 31 24.09 4.03 8.13
C LEU A 31 23.43 5.35 7.70
N GLU A 32 24.19 6.27 7.07
CA GLU A 32 23.65 7.56 6.61
C GLU A 32 22.58 7.40 5.51
N TYR A 33 22.69 6.38 4.65
CA TYR A 33 21.65 6.01 3.69
C TYR A 33 20.44 5.34 4.38
N ASP A 34 20.68 4.45 5.34
CA ASP A 34 19.64 3.72 6.04
C ASP A 34 18.82 4.63 6.97
N ASP A 35 19.45 5.68 7.54
CA ASP A 35 18.75 6.66 8.38
C ASP A 35 17.62 7.37 7.66
N VAL A 36 17.79 7.70 6.37
CA VAL A 36 16.73 8.30 5.55
C VAL A 36 15.51 7.37 5.47
N MET A 37 15.75 6.11 5.15
CA MET A 37 14.68 5.11 5.07
C MET A 37 14.02 4.84 6.42
N ASN A 38 14.79 4.89 7.52
CA ASN A 38 14.25 4.73 8.87
C ASN A 38 13.31 5.87 9.26
N LEU A 39 13.65 7.13 8.91
CA LEU A 39 12.79 8.28 9.17
C LEU A 39 11.46 8.15 8.42
N GLN A 40 11.51 7.82 7.13
CA GLN A 40 10.33 7.63 6.29
C GLN A 40 9.46 6.45 6.78
N ARG A 41 10.09 5.32 7.12
CA ARG A 41 9.39 4.16 7.70
C ARG A 41 8.67 4.51 8.99
N ASN A 42 9.34 5.23 9.88
CA ASN A 42 8.75 5.62 11.15
C ASN A 42 7.54 6.55 10.96
N ALA A 43 7.59 7.46 9.98
CA ALA A 43 6.47 8.35 9.66
C ALA A 43 5.27 7.54 9.15
N ILE A 44 5.47 6.66 8.16
CA ILE A 44 4.39 5.81 7.61
C ILE A 44 3.82 4.87 8.67
N TYR A 45 4.67 4.21 9.47
CA TYR A 45 4.19 3.27 10.49
C TYR A 45 3.48 3.96 11.65
N LYS A 46 3.87 5.19 12.00
CA LYS A 46 3.15 5.99 12.98
C LYS A 46 1.73 6.30 12.52
N GLU A 47 1.56 6.74 11.28
CA GLU A 47 0.23 7.02 10.71
C GLU A 47 -0.59 5.73 10.58
N ARG A 48 0.00 4.67 10.06
CA ARG A 48 -0.64 3.36 9.96
C ARG A 48 -1.15 2.83 11.30
N ASN A 49 -0.35 2.94 12.35
CA ASN A 49 -0.75 2.50 13.69
C ASN A 49 -1.86 3.38 14.25
N ALA A 50 -1.84 4.70 14.02
CA ALA A 50 -2.91 5.60 14.44
C ALA A 50 -4.25 5.19 13.81
N ILE A 51 -4.26 4.85 12.52
CA ILE A 51 -5.47 4.36 11.81
C ILE A 51 -5.94 3.02 12.38
N LEU A 52 -5.03 2.09 12.66
CA LEU A 52 -5.36 0.79 13.28
C LEU A 52 -5.89 0.95 14.71
N ASP A 53 -5.43 1.96 15.44
CA ASP A 53 -5.90 2.30 16.78
C ASP A 53 -7.24 3.06 16.77
N GLY A 54 -7.84 3.28 15.58
CA GLY A 54 -9.17 3.88 15.41
C GLY A 54 -9.15 5.41 15.27
N LYS A 55 -8.07 6.00 14.76
CA LYS A 55 -8.05 7.43 14.41
C LYS A 55 -9.20 7.74 13.45
N ASP A 56 -10.00 8.72 13.80
CA ASP A 56 -11.02 9.25 12.90
C ASP A 56 -10.37 10.01 11.75
N LEU A 57 -10.74 9.65 10.52
CA LEU A 57 -10.20 10.23 9.30
C LEU A 57 -11.11 11.33 8.71
N SER A 58 -12.29 11.58 9.27
CA SER A 58 -13.26 12.55 8.70
C SER A 58 -12.69 13.95 8.57
N SER A 59 -12.07 14.47 9.64
CA SER A 59 -11.42 15.78 9.60
C SER A 59 -10.24 15.82 8.64
N ARG A 60 -9.54 14.69 8.48
CA ARG A 60 -8.44 14.59 7.52
C ARG A 60 -8.94 14.56 6.07
N ILE A 61 -10.12 13.99 5.83
CA ILE A 61 -10.75 14.00 4.50
C ILE A 61 -11.11 15.44 4.10
N GLU A 62 -11.65 16.25 5.03
CA GLU A 62 -11.91 17.68 4.78
C GLU A 62 -10.62 18.41 4.38
N GLU A 63 -9.54 18.26 5.15
CA GLU A 63 -8.23 18.86 4.82
C GLU A 63 -7.68 18.39 3.46
N ILE A 64 -7.86 17.11 3.11
CA ILE A 64 -7.40 16.58 1.80
C ILE A 64 -8.24 17.17 0.66
N VAL A 65 -9.55 17.32 0.84
CA VAL A 65 -10.42 17.93 -0.17
C VAL A 65 -9.99 19.36 -0.42
N ASP A 66 -9.79 20.15 0.65
CA ASP A 66 -9.28 21.52 0.61
C ASP A 66 -7.95 21.60 -0.18
N ASP A 67 -6.92 20.86 0.27
CA ASP A 67 -5.59 20.81 -0.38
C ASP A 67 -5.67 20.45 -1.89
N GLU A 68 -6.53 19.49 -2.28
CA GLU A 68 -6.64 19.01 -3.66
C GLU A 68 -7.46 19.97 -4.54
N VAL A 69 -8.48 20.61 -3.98
CA VAL A 69 -9.28 21.63 -4.67
C VAL A 69 -8.45 22.87 -4.93
N ASP A 70 -7.76 23.38 -3.91
CA ASP A 70 -6.83 24.50 -4.05
C ASP A 70 -5.82 24.25 -5.19
N ALA A 71 -5.21 23.07 -5.19
CA ALA A 71 -4.21 22.72 -6.21
C ALA A 71 -4.79 22.72 -7.62
N VAL A 72 -5.98 22.17 -7.84
CA VAL A 72 -6.58 22.11 -9.18
C VAL A 72 -7.09 23.48 -9.64
N ILE A 73 -7.63 24.30 -8.76
CA ILE A 73 -8.08 25.65 -9.09
C ILE A 73 -6.89 26.57 -9.35
N ASP A 74 -5.86 26.55 -8.51
CA ASP A 74 -4.62 27.31 -8.74
C ASP A 74 -3.96 26.99 -10.08
N GLU A 75 -4.01 25.72 -10.51
CA GLU A 75 -3.44 25.28 -11.79
C GLU A 75 -4.28 25.74 -12.99
N ASN A 76 -5.62 25.66 -12.93
CA ASN A 76 -6.50 25.82 -14.07
C ASN A 76 -7.24 27.17 -14.09
N CYS A 77 -7.45 27.79 -12.92
CA CYS A 77 -8.19 29.04 -12.75
C CYS A 77 -7.39 30.06 -11.92
N PRO A 78 -6.12 30.35 -12.26
CA PRO A 78 -5.30 31.21 -11.41
C PRO A 78 -5.83 32.64 -11.37
N ALA A 79 -5.93 33.24 -10.19
CA ALA A 79 -6.41 34.62 -9.96
C ALA A 79 -5.67 35.73 -10.76
N LYS A 80 -4.53 35.40 -11.36
CA LYS A 80 -3.74 36.35 -12.19
C LYS A 80 -4.24 36.43 -13.63
N LEU A 81 -5.05 35.50 -14.08
CA LEU A 81 -5.64 35.46 -15.44
C LEU A 81 -7.10 35.93 -15.36
N PRO A 82 -7.60 36.56 -16.42
CA PRO A 82 -9.03 36.81 -16.56
C PRO A 82 -9.80 35.47 -16.58
N SER A 83 -11.02 35.48 -16.07
CA SER A 83 -11.85 34.25 -16.04
C SER A 83 -12.14 33.65 -17.40
N ASP A 84 -12.18 34.49 -18.47
CA ASP A 84 -12.31 34.04 -19.87
C ASP A 84 -11.17 33.09 -20.32
N ASP A 85 -10.01 33.17 -19.68
CA ASP A 85 -8.82 32.37 -19.96
C ASP A 85 -8.67 31.13 -19.03
N TRP A 86 -9.61 30.91 -18.12
CA TRP A 86 -9.59 29.76 -17.22
C TRP A 86 -9.99 28.46 -17.92
N ASP A 87 -9.37 27.35 -17.54
CA ASP A 87 -9.70 26.03 -18.10
C ASP A 87 -10.75 25.31 -17.25
N MET A 88 -12.00 25.81 -17.32
CA MET A 88 -13.16 25.20 -16.62
C MET A 88 -13.36 23.73 -16.98
N LYS A 89 -13.00 23.34 -18.21
CA LYS A 89 -13.14 21.94 -18.66
C LYS A 89 -12.14 21.01 -17.97
N ALA A 90 -10.96 21.51 -17.66
CA ALA A 90 -9.98 20.75 -16.89
C ALA A 90 -10.50 20.51 -15.47
N VAL A 91 -11.13 21.49 -14.85
CA VAL A 91 -11.79 21.36 -13.54
C VAL A 91 -12.91 20.33 -13.58
N ASP A 92 -13.81 20.40 -14.56
CA ASP A 92 -14.89 19.41 -14.75
C ASP A 92 -14.36 17.99 -14.93
N MET A 93 -13.31 17.84 -15.76
CA MET A 93 -12.67 16.54 -15.99
C MET A 93 -12.01 15.99 -14.73
N TRP A 94 -11.38 16.85 -13.94
CA TRP A 94 -10.79 16.47 -12.68
C TRP A 94 -11.87 16.03 -11.67
N ALA A 95 -12.94 16.81 -11.50
CA ALA A 95 -14.06 16.48 -10.63
C ALA A 95 -14.72 15.13 -11.01
N ALA A 96 -14.93 14.92 -12.32
CA ALA A 96 -15.43 13.66 -12.86
C ALA A 96 -14.46 12.49 -12.62
N ASN A 97 -13.16 12.74 -12.66
CA ASN A 97 -12.17 11.74 -12.32
C ASN A 97 -12.17 11.42 -10.82
N MET A 98 -12.39 12.40 -9.95
CA MET A 98 -12.44 12.17 -8.50
C MET A 98 -13.69 11.41 -8.07
N THR A 99 -14.86 11.75 -8.58
CA THR A 99 -16.15 11.14 -8.16
C THR A 99 -16.57 9.93 -9.01
N GLY A 100 -16.10 9.84 -10.24
CA GLY A 100 -16.55 8.87 -11.24
C GLY A 100 -17.86 9.27 -11.91
N GLU A 101 -18.35 10.52 -11.71
CA GLU A 101 -19.56 11.11 -12.25
C GLU A 101 -19.28 12.49 -12.82
N ALA A 102 -19.76 12.74 -14.05
CA ALA A 102 -19.60 14.04 -14.72
C ALA A 102 -20.83 14.92 -14.41
N SER A 103 -20.98 15.31 -13.14
CA SER A 103 -22.12 16.09 -12.66
C SER A 103 -21.74 17.49 -12.14
N PHE A 104 -20.45 17.76 -11.96
CA PHE A 104 -19.97 19.11 -11.69
C PHE A 104 -19.81 19.87 -13.01
N MET A 105 -20.23 21.12 -13.03
CA MET A 105 -20.12 22.02 -14.18
C MET A 105 -19.59 23.36 -13.70
N ALA A 106 -18.28 23.58 -13.87
CA ALA A 106 -17.58 24.80 -13.44
C ALA A 106 -18.12 26.06 -14.13
N GLU A 107 -18.53 25.97 -15.41
CA GLU A 107 -19.13 27.08 -16.18
C GLU A 107 -20.50 27.54 -15.61
N GLU A 108 -21.17 26.73 -14.81
CA GLU A 108 -22.48 27.08 -14.21
C GLU A 108 -22.33 27.73 -12.82
N VAL A 109 -21.10 27.74 -12.26
CA VAL A 109 -20.81 28.38 -10.98
C VAL A 109 -20.71 29.89 -11.18
N ASP A 110 -21.43 30.64 -10.32
CA ASP A 110 -21.35 32.10 -10.28
C ASP A 110 -20.09 32.51 -9.52
N HIS A 111 -18.99 32.78 -10.22
CA HIS A 111 -17.67 33.04 -9.65
C HIS A 111 -17.27 34.52 -9.67
N GLU A 112 -18.03 35.43 -10.33
CA GLU A 112 -17.75 36.88 -10.38
C GLU A 112 -16.25 37.22 -10.64
N ASP A 113 -15.54 36.39 -11.44
CA ASP A 113 -14.09 36.46 -11.69
C ASP A 113 -13.20 36.14 -10.46
N ASP A 114 -13.74 35.47 -9.45
CA ASP A 114 -13.04 35.06 -8.23
C ASP A 114 -12.88 33.53 -8.19
N PRO A 115 -11.64 33.00 -8.16
CA PRO A 115 -11.40 31.57 -8.05
C PRO A 115 -11.94 30.94 -6.73
N GLU A 116 -11.99 31.72 -5.63
CA GLU A 116 -12.49 31.25 -4.31
C GLU A 116 -13.93 30.73 -4.40
N ALA A 117 -14.77 31.33 -5.26
CA ALA A 117 -16.13 30.85 -5.48
C ALA A 117 -16.18 29.47 -6.18
N LEU A 118 -15.21 29.18 -7.05
CA LEU A 118 -15.07 27.86 -7.67
C LEU A 118 -14.52 26.83 -6.70
N GLU A 119 -13.59 27.20 -5.83
CA GLU A 119 -13.06 26.40 -4.74
C GLU A 119 -14.20 25.95 -3.82
N ASP A 120 -14.95 26.91 -3.26
CA ASP A 120 -16.10 26.66 -2.39
C ASP A 120 -17.14 25.70 -3.05
N ALA A 121 -17.46 25.94 -4.34
CA ALA A 121 -18.44 25.13 -5.04
C ALA A 121 -17.94 23.69 -5.31
N LEU A 122 -16.66 23.53 -5.63
CA LEU A 122 -16.04 22.24 -5.89
C LEU A 122 -15.88 21.43 -4.59
N GLU A 123 -15.47 22.09 -3.50
CA GLU A 123 -15.44 21.48 -2.18
C GLU A 123 -16.82 20.99 -1.72
N GLU A 124 -17.84 21.82 -1.83
CA GLU A 124 -19.22 21.43 -1.46
C GLU A 124 -19.69 20.25 -2.31
N TYR A 125 -19.36 20.21 -3.59
CA TYR A 125 -19.68 19.08 -4.46
C TYR A 125 -19.01 17.77 -4.02
N LEU A 126 -17.70 17.80 -3.71
CA LEU A 126 -16.96 16.62 -3.26
C LEU A 126 -17.42 16.17 -1.87
N MET A 127 -17.57 17.11 -0.94
CA MET A 127 -18.05 16.82 0.42
C MET A 127 -19.52 16.38 0.42
N GLY A 128 -20.35 16.92 -0.46
CA GLY A 128 -21.72 16.46 -0.68
C GLY A 128 -21.77 15.01 -1.14
N THR A 129 -20.87 14.64 -2.08
CA THR A 129 -20.73 13.25 -2.53
C THR A 129 -20.29 12.32 -1.38
N TYR A 130 -19.35 12.76 -0.56
CA TYR A 130 -18.89 12.02 0.62
C TYR A 130 -20.00 11.85 1.65
N ARG A 131 -20.70 12.93 2.05
CA ARG A 131 -21.81 12.90 3.02
C ARG A 131 -22.94 12.00 2.57
N SER A 132 -23.32 12.03 1.28
CA SER A 132 -24.35 11.15 0.73
C SER A 132 -24.00 9.67 0.87
N LYS A 133 -22.72 9.32 0.76
CA LYS A 133 -22.25 7.94 0.99
C LYS A 133 -22.30 7.57 2.47
N GLU A 134 -21.91 8.49 3.35
CA GLU A 134 -21.98 8.30 4.80
C GLU A 134 -23.43 8.10 5.26
N GLU A 135 -24.38 8.88 4.74
CA GLU A 135 -25.82 8.71 5.01
C GLU A 135 -26.33 7.34 4.56
N THR A 136 -25.86 6.85 3.42
CA THR A 136 -26.27 5.56 2.88
C THR A 136 -25.69 4.37 3.66
N LEU A 137 -24.44 4.46 4.10
CA LEU A 137 -23.76 3.37 4.82
C LEU A 137 -23.99 3.40 6.33
N GLY A 138 -24.19 4.59 6.87
CA GLY A 138 -24.11 4.88 8.29
C GLY A 138 -22.67 5.18 8.74
N ALA A 139 -22.52 6.05 9.74
CA ALA A 139 -21.22 6.58 10.17
C ALA A 139 -20.21 5.50 10.57
N ASP A 140 -20.62 4.49 11.35
CA ASP A 140 -19.72 3.43 11.80
C ASP A 140 -19.12 2.60 10.63
N ALA A 141 -19.97 2.26 9.65
CA ALA A 141 -19.52 1.52 8.48
C ALA A 141 -18.62 2.38 7.58
N MET A 142 -18.90 3.69 7.49
CA MET A 142 -18.05 4.64 6.76
C MET A 142 -16.67 4.75 7.38
N ARG A 143 -16.55 4.91 8.71
CA ARG A 143 -15.25 4.92 9.40
C ARG A 143 -14.43 3.65 9.17
N GLN A 144 -15.10 2.49 9.17
CA GLN A 144 -14.43 1.22 8.86
C GLN A 144 -13.94 1.15 7.41
N LEU A 145 -14.75 1.61 6.48
CA LEU A 145 -14.41 1.67 5.06
C LEU A 145 -13.20 2.57 4.81
N GLU A 146 -13.20 3.78 5.36
CA GLU A 146 -12.09 4.74 5.28
C GLU A 146 -10.78 4.12 5.77
N SER A 147 -10.82 3.52 6.96
CA SER A 147 -9.65 2.87 7.54
C SER A 147 -9.12 1.75 6.65
N GLN A 148 -10.00 0.91 6.11
CA GLN A 148 -9.61 -0.20 5.23
C GLN A 148 -9.02 0.30 3.90
N VAL A 149 -9.64 1.31 3.28
CA VAL A 149 -9.16 1.90 2.02
C VAL A 149 -7.80 2.54 2.23
N MET A 150 -7.66 3.37 3.28
CA MET A 150 -6.40 4.07 3.57
C MET A 150 -5.27 3.10 3.85
N LEU A 151 -5.48 2.09 4.70
CA LEU A 151 -4.47 1.07 5.00
C LEU A 151 -4.03 0.32 3.74
N ARG A 152 -4.96 -0.02 2.86
CA ARG A 152 -4.64 -0.72 1.61
C ARG A 152 -3.79 0.15 0.67
N ILE A 153 -4.13 1.42 0.53
CA ILE A 153 -3.39 2.36 -0.32
C ILE A 153 -2.00 2.59 0.26
N MET A 154 -1.89 2.81 1.59
CA MET A 154 -0.61 2.93 2.27
C MET A 154 0.30 1.72 2.00
N ASP A 155 -0.22 0.50 2.14
CA ASP A 155 0.57 -0.71 1.93
C ASP A 155 1.10 -0.78 0.47
N VAL A 156 0.25 -0.52 -0.53
CA VAL A 156 0.65 -0.54 -1.95
C VAL A 156 1.65 0.56 -2.28
N ARG A 157 1.36 1.80 -1.87
CA ARG A 157 2.21 2.95 -2.16
C ARG A 157 3.56 2.83 -1.45
N TRP A 158 3.58 2.39 -0.20
CA TRP A 158 4.80 2.15 0.55
C TRP A 158 5.69 1.06 -0.09
N MET A 159 5.12 -0.05 -0.54
CA MET A 159 5.87 -1.09 -1.24
C MET A 159 6.50 -0.59 -2.54
N ASN A 160 5.78 0.21 -3.31
CA ASN A 160 6.31 0.83 -4.53
C ASN A 160 7.44 1.82 -4.21
N HIS A 161 7.28 2.60 -3.14
CA HIS A 161 8.30 3.54 -2.69
C HIS A 161 9.58 2.84 -2.25
N LEU A 162 9.50 1.73 -1.52
CA LEU A 162 10.67 0.93 -1.16
C LEU A 162 11.45 0.48 -2.39
N GLN A 163 10.77 0.05 -3.45
CA GLN A 163 11.41 -0.34 -4.70
C GLN A 163 12.06 0.87 -5.41
N ALA A 164 11.37 2.01 -5.46
CA ALA A 164 11.91 3.23 -6.04
C ALA A 164 13.18 3.70 -5.29
N MET A 165 13.17 3.64 -3.96
CA MET A 165 14.32 4.00 -3.13
C MET A 165 15.51 3.05 -3.31
N ASP A 166 15.26 1.77 -3.56
CA ASP A 166 16.31 0.78 -3.85
C ASP A 166 16.98 1.08 -5.21
N TYR A 167 16.18 1.43 -6.23
CA TYR A 167 16.70 1.90 -7.52
C TYR A 167 17.50 3.21 -7.38
N LEU A 168 16.97 4.16 -6.61
CA LEU A 168 17.68 5.42 -6.35
C LEU A 168 19.02 5.17 -5.68
N LYS A 169 19.07 4.37 -4.62
CA LYS A 169 20.30 4.00 -3.90
C LYS A 169 21.34 3.36 -4.83
N THR A 170 20.89 2.50 -5.73
CA THR A 170 21.78 1.83 -6.70
C THR A 170 22.33 2.80 -7.75
N GLY A 171 21.51 3.75 -8.21
CA GLY A 171 21.87 4.70 -9.28
C GLY A 171 22.65 5.92 -8.82
N ILE A 172 22.50 6.33 -7.54
CA ILE A 172 23.02 7.61 -7.05
C ILE A 172 24.56 7.70 -7.11
N GLY A 173 25.25 6.56 -6.98
CA GLY A 173 26.71 6.51 -7.09
C GLY A 173 27.26 6.98 -8.44
N LEU A 174 26.47 6.89 -9.51
CA LEU A 174 26.86 7.38 -10.84
C LEU A 174 26.89 8.91 -10.92
N ARG A 175 26.13 9.60 -10.05
CA ARG A 175 26.11 11.08 -9.99
C ARG A 175 27.35 11.69 -9.37
N ALA A 176 28.14 10.89 -8.64
CA ALA A 176 29.45 11.32 -8.13
C ALA A 176 30.39 11.83 -9.24
N PHE A 177 30.20 11.37 -10.49
CA PHE A 177 30.96 11.88 -11.63
C PHE A 177 30.67 13.35 -11.95
N GLY A 178 29.53 13.91 -11.47
CA GLY A 178 29.15 15.31 -11.62
C GLY A 178 29.67 16.24 -10.52
N GLN A 179 30.65 15.83 -9.70
CA GLN A 179 31.21 16.58 -8.55
C GLN A 179 30.18 16.93 -7.46
N ARG A 180 29.04 16.23 -7.41
CA ARG A 180 28.04 16.35 -6.35
C ARG A 180 28.25 15.26 -5.32
N ASP A 181 27.98 15.57 -4.05
CA ASP A 181 28.01 14.57 -2.99
C ASP A 181 26.82 13.60 -3.16
N PRO A 182 27.08 12.30 -3.43
CA PRO A 182 26.00 11.33 -3.65
C PRO A 182 25.02 11.20 -2.48
N LEU A 183 25.48 11.42 -1.25
CA LEU A 183 24.63 11.34 -0.07
C LEU A 183 23.65 12.53 0.01
N VAL A 184 24.11 13.74 -0.36
CA VAL A 184 23.26 14.93 -0.40
C VAL A 184 22.19 14.76 -1.47
N GLU A 185 22.58 14.36 -2.68
CA GLU A 185 21.64 14.09 -3.79
C GLU A 185 20.62 13.01 -3.41
N TYR A 186 21.07 11.94 -2.74
CA TYR A 186 20.18 10.89 -2.26
C TYR A 186 19.16 11.43 -1.27
N LYS A 187 19.56 12.24 -0.30
CA LYS A 187 18.65 12.82 0.69
C LYS A 187 17.62 13.74 0.05
N GLU A 188 18.02 14.57 -0.90
CA GLU A 188 17.12 15.49 -1.62
C GLU A 188 16.10 14.72 -2.46
N GLU A 189 16.54 13.71 -3.23
CA GLU A 189 15.63 12.91 -4.05
C GLU A 189 14.73 12.02 -3.20
N ALA A 190 15.27 11.44 -2.13
CA ALA A 190 14.49 10.66 -1.18
C ALA A 190 13.39 11.49 -0.50
N HIS A 191 13.69 12.75 -0.16
CA HIS A 191 12.70 13.66 0.41
C HIS A 191 11.60 13.98 -0.61
N ARG A 192 11.98 14.30 -1.86
CA ARG A 192 11.02 14.55 -2.93
C ARG A 192 10.13 13.34 -3.20
N ALA A 193 10.73 12.16 -3.36
CA ALA A 193 9.99 10.93 -3.59
C ALA A 193 9.05 10.57 -2.43
N PHE A 194 9.42 10.91 -1.19
CA PHE A 194 8.54 10.70 -0.03
C PHE A 194 7.40 11.72 0.04
N SER A 195 7.66 12.96 -0.34
CA SER A 195 6.61 13.98 -0.49
C SER A 195 5.59 13.58 -1.55
N GLU A 196 6.06 13.15 -2.74
CA GLU A 196 5.22 12.63 -3.81
C GLU A 196 4.41 11.39 -3.38
N LEU A 197 5.03 10.50 -2.59
CA LEU A 197 4.33 9.36 -2.01
C LEU A 197 3.16 9.81 -1.14
N THR A 198 3.39 10.74 -0.22
CA THR A 198 2.35 11.19 0.73
C THR A 198 1.21 11.90 0.01
N THR A 199 1.49 12.80 -0.91
CA THR A 199 0.47 13.48 -1.73
C THR A 199 -0.32 12.47 -2.54
N SER A 200 0.33 11.62 -3.34
CA SER A 200 -0.36 10.63 -4.17
C SER A 200 -1.15 9.58 -3.37
N MET A 201 -0.76 9.31 -2.12
CA MET A 201 -1.48 8.42 -1.23
C MET A 201 -2.82 9.02 -0.80
N TYR A 202 -2.85 10.29 -0.46
CA TYR A 202 -4.07 10.99 -0.06
C TYR A 202 -5.01 11.24 -1.26
N GLU A 203 -4.47 11.62 -2.41
CA GLU A 203 -5.22 11.72 -3.66
C GLU A 203 -5.90 10.40 -4.04
N ASP A 204 -5.15 9.28 -4.02
CA ASP A 204 -5.70 7.96 -4.31
C ASP A 204 -6.77 7.54 -3.27
N PHE A 205 -6.56 7.91 -2.01
CA PHE A 205 -7.53 7.65 -0.94
C PHE A 205 -8.84 8.37 -1.20
N LEU A 206 -8.79 9.67 -1.42
CA LEU A 206 -9.97 10.48 -1.73
C LEU A 206 -10.68 9.98 -2.98
N ARG A 207 -9.94 9.79 -4.07
CA ARG A 207 -10.48 9.27 -5.34
C ARG A 207 -11.13 7.90 -5.17
N THR A 208 -10.49 6.99 -4.44
CA THR A 208 -11.05 5.66 -4.21
C THR A 208 -12.34 5.75 -3.41
N LEU A 209 -12.36 6.56 -2.34
CA LEU A 209 -13.49 6.73 -1.47
C LEU A 209 -14.69 7.35 -2.21
N LEU A 210 -14.45 8.42 -2.99
CA LEU A 210 -15.50 9.10 -3.75
C LEU A 210 -16.03 8.26 -4.93
N ARG A 211 -15.24 7.36 -5.51
CA ARG A 211 -15.66 6.48 -6.62
C ARG A 211 -16.35 5.20 -6.19
N LEU A 212 -16.22 4.80 -4.91
CA LEU A 212 -16.88 3.59 -4.43
C LEU A 212 -18.40 3.70 -4.62
N ARG A 213 -18.96 2.76 -5.38
CA ARG A 213 -20.42 2.61 -5.51
C ARG A 213 -20.91 1.72 -4.39
N ILE A 214 -21.76 2.29 -3.57
CA ILE A 214 -22.43 1.57 -2.51
C ILE A 214 -23.63 0.90 -3.16
N ALA A 215 -23.58 -0.44 -3.32
CA ALA A 215 -24.79 -1.19 -3.64
C ALA A 215 -25.69 -1.11 -2.42
N ALA A 216 -26.91 -0.57 -2.59
CA ALA A 216 -27.92 -0.68 -1.55
C ALA A 216 -28.04 -2.16 -1.12
N PRO A 217 -28.20 -2.45 0.18
CA PRO A 217 -28.42 -3.82 0.62
C PRO A 217 -29.55 -4.38 -0.23
N VAL A 218 -29.27 -5.38 -1.04
CA VAL A 218 -30.31 -6.18 -1.65
C VAL A 218 -31.01 -6.82 -0.45
N GLU A 219 -32.22 -6.36 -0.12
CA GLU A 219 -33.11 -7.14 0.74
C GLU A 219 -33.10 -8.53 0.10
N GLN A 220 -32.37 -9.44 0.71
CA GLN A 220 -32.54 -10.84 0.40
C GLN A 220 -33.98 -11.12 0.80
N GLU A 221 -34.90 -11.10 -0.19
CA GLU A 221 -36.13 -11.81 -0.02
C GLU A 221 -35.74 -13.17 0.51
N GLU A 222 -36.04 -13.43 1.77
CA GLU A 222 -35.95 -14.76 2.35
C GLU A 222 -36.75 -15.66 1.39
N SER A 223 -36.01 -16.23 0.42
CA SER A 223 -36.59 -17.31 -0.36
C SER A 223 -36.90 -18.39 0.66
N SER A 224 -38.18 -18.50 0.97
CA SER A 224 -38.77 -19.56 1.79
C SER A 224 -38.04 -20.86 1.47
N PRO A 225 -37.68 -21.64 2.48
CA PRO A 225 -37.04 -22.94 2.23
C PRO A 225 -37.96 -23.69 1.29
N LEU A 226 -37.42 -24.06 0.15
CA LEU A 226 -38.06 -24.92 -0.83
C LEU A 226 -38.59 -26.17 -0.09
N ASP A 227 -39.87 -26.20 0.17
CA ASP A 227 -40.61 -27.38 0.62
C ASP A 227 -40.72 -28.37 -0.55
N GLY A 228 -39.58 -28.64 -1.15
CA GLY A 228 -39.35 -29.60 -2.20
C GLY A 228 -38.64 -30.80 -1.63
N LYS A 229 -39.34 -31.91 -1.46
CA LYS A 229 -38.75 -33.21 -1.20
C LYS A 229 -37.59 -33.45 -2.19
N VAL A 230 -36.36 -33.24 -1.74
CA VAL A 230 -35.16 -33.63 -2.47
C VAL A 230 -35.09 -35.17 -2.35
N SER A 231 -35.54 -35.89 -3.39
CA SER A 231 -35.31 -37.33 -3.49
C SER A 231 -33.85 -37.51 -3.92
N TYR A 232 -32.99 -37.95 -3.03
CA TYR A 232 -31.66 -38.43 -3.35
C TYR A 232 -31.81 -39.79 -4.06
N SER A 233 -31.63 -39.83 -5.38
CA SER A 233 -31.36 -41.07 -6.09
C SER A 233 -29.86 -41.38 -5.99
N SER A 234 -29.51 -42.36 -5.16
CA SER A 234 -28.16 -42.92 -5.11
C SER A 234 -27.81 -43.54 -6.47
N PRO A 235 -26.57 -43.28 -6.99
CA PRO A 235 -26.10 -43.92 -8.20
C PRO A 235 -26.02 -45.48 -8.15
N GLU A 236 -26.18 -46.02 -6.94
CA GLU A 236 -26.14 -47.49 -6.70
C GLU A 236 -27.41 -48.24 -7.12
N ALA A 237 -28.52 -47.53 -7.34
CA ALA A 237 -29.79 -48.15 -7.76
C ALA A 237 -29.86 -48.43 -9.27
N ALA A 238 -28.89 -47.97 -10.06
CA ALA A 238 -28.84 -48.13 -11.52
C ALA A 238 -28.08 -49.38 -12.00
N LEU A 239 -27.51 -50.17 -11.09
CA LEU A 239 -26.67 -51.33 -11.44
C LEU A 239 -27.34 -52.70 -11.21
N SER A 240 -28.61 -52.79 -10.89
CA SER A 240 -29.29 -54.09 -10.60
C SER A 240 -30.16 -54.64 -11.68
N GLU A 241 -30.27 -54.04 -12.87
CA GLU A 241 -31.01 -54.64 -14.00
C GLU A 241 -30.18 -54.70 -15.28
N ASN A 242 -29.21 -55.59 -15.32
CA ASN A 242 -28.79 -56.24 -16.59
C ASN A 242 -27.96 -57.47 -16.28
N THR A 243 -28.62 -58.53 -15.84
CA THR A 243 -28.12 -59.88 -15.93
C THR A 243 -28.67 -60.46 -17.18
N ILE A 244 -27.84 -60.85 -18.16
CA ILE A 244 -27.90 -62.09 -18.95
C ILE A 244 -26.71 -62.13 -19.97
N ALA A 245 -25.93 -63.16 -19.79
CA ALA A 245 -25.22 -64.00 -20.77
C ALA A 245 -23.97 -63.49 -21.48
N GLY A 246 -22.85 -64.14 -21.17
CA GLY A 246 -21.93 -64.48 -22.24
C GLY A 246 -20.43 -64.50 -21.91
N ARG A 247 -20.00 -65.58 -21.30
CA ARG A 247 -18.76 -66.32 -21.61
C ARG A 247 -17.42 -65.57 -21.84
N GLY A 248 -16.45 -65.84 -20.97
CA GLY A 248 -15.14 -66.20 -21.54
C GLY A 248 -13.92 -65.44 -21.01
N THR A 249 -13.13 -66.16 -20.24
CA THR A 249 -11.64 -66.07 -20.05
C THR A 249 -11.00 -65.05 -19.12
N ARG A 250 -10.48 -65.56 -18.03
CA ARG A 250 -9.36 -65.07 -17.21
C ARG A 250 -8.02 -65.14 -17.99
N PRO A 251 -6.84 -64.61 -17.53
CA PRO A 251 -6.49 -63.93 -16.31
C PRO A 251 -5.50 -62.74 -16.51
N ALA A 252 -5.25 -61.96 -15.49
CA ALA A 252 -3.90 -61.76 -14.92
C ALA A 252 -3.88 -60.69 -13.82
N GLN A 253 -3.24 -61.05 -12.73
CA GLN A 253 -2.91 -60.25 -11.56
C GLN A 253 -1.99 -59.07 -11.89
N ALA A 254 -2.19 -57.92 -11.19
CA ALA A 254 -1.09 -57.10 -10.70
C ALA A 254 -1.58 -56.15 -9.58
N ALA A 255 -1.13 -56.46 -8.42
CA ALA A 255 -0.58 -55.66 -7.33
C ALA A 255 -1.25 -54.31 -6.92
N ALA A 256 -1.81 -54.36 -5.74
CA ALA A 256 -2.20 -53.23 -4.91
C ALA A 256 -0.99 -52.40 -4.46
N GLY A 257 -1.03 -51.07 -4.68
CA GLY A 257 -0.16 -50.12 -4.06
C GLY A 257 -0.94 -49.27 -3.04
N GLN A 258 -0.58 -49.39 -1.78
CA GLN A 258 -1.12 -48.60 -0.67
C GLN A 258 -0.66 -47.14 -0.75
N PRO A 259 -1.47 -46.17 -0.32
CA PRO A 259 -1.02 -44.78 -0.20
C PRO A 259 -0.12 -44.55 1.03
N PRO A 260 0.85 -43.62 0.97
CA PRO A 260 1.79 -43.39 2.06
C PRO A 260 1.15 -42.64 3.23
N LYS A 261 1.51 -43.04 4.46
CA LYS A 261 1.19 -42.41 5.71
C LYS A 261 1.83 -41.02 5.81
N PRO A 262 1.18 -40.02 6.45
CA PRO A 262 1.79 -38.74 6.72
C PRO A 262 2.88 -38.85 7.80
N ALA A 263 4.00 -38.16 7.55
CA ALA A 263 5.15 -38.08 8.44
C ALA A 263 4.84 -37.23 9.68
N ALA A 264 5.34 -37.68 10.82
CA ALA A 264 5.18 -37.04 12.12
C ALA A 264 5.87 -35.68 12.19
N THR A 265 5.15 -34.70 12.71
CA THR A 265 5.63 -33.38 13.07
C THR A 265 6.68 -33.43 14.19
N ALA A 266 7.87 -32.92 13.88
CA ALA A 266 8.95 -32.73 14.87
C ALA A 266 8.60 -31.56 15.80
N LYS A 267 8.74 -31.76 17.10
CA LYS A 267 8.56 -30.76 18.17
C LYS A 267 9.68 -29.72 18.14
N PRO A 268 9.40 -28.42 18.41
CA PRO A 268 10.43 -27.41 18.47
C PRO A 268 11.32 -27.61 19.71
N LYS A 269 12.63 -27.47 19.52
CA LYS A 269 13.64 -27.47 20.58
C LYS A 269 13.57 -26.17 21.37
N THR A 270 13.28 -26.25 22.66
CA THR A 270 13.42 -25.15 23.59
C THR A 270 14.91 -24.89 23.85
N TYR A 271 15.34 -23.65 23.53
CA TYR A 271 16.64 -23.14 23.98
C TYR A 271 16.54 -22.74 25.45
N ARG A 272 17.36 -23.35 26.24
CA ARG A 272 17.59 -23.01 27.65
C ARG A 272 18.53 -21.82 27.70
N LYS A 273 18.10 -20.76 28.38
CA LYS A 273 18.90 -19.56 28.68
C LYS A 273 19.78 -19.93 29.87
N ASP A 274 21.08 -20.03 29.65
CA ASP A 274 22.06 -20.09 30.75
C ASP A 274 22.36 -18.66 31.18
N GLU A 275 21.95 -18.36 32.43
CA GLU A 275 22.45 -17.25 33.23
C GLU A 275 23.82 -17.68 33.73
N ASP A 276 24.85 -16.91 33.38
CA ASP A 276 25.96 -16.51 34.27
C ASP A 276 27.13 -15.97 33.45
N SER A 277 27.54 -14.82 33.85
CA SER A 277 28.89 -14.25 33.80
C SER A 277 28.99 -12.87 33.13
N ASP A 278 28.74 -11.84 33.90
CA ASP A 278 29.56 -10.63 33.97
C ASP A 278 30.90 -10.99 34.62
N PRO A 279 32.05 -10.34 34.44
CA PRO A 279 32.28 -8.91 34.24
C PRO A 279 33.48 -8.58 33.28
N TYR A 280 33.44 -7.42 32.67
CA TYR A 280 34.45 -6.33 32.66
C TYR A 280 34.12 -5.33 31.55
#